data_b9129c3a8855ce88ef4ad664df9c0bda
#
_entry.id   b9129c3a8855ce88ef4ad664df9c0bda
#
_cell.length_a   1.000
_cell.length_b   1.000
_cell.length_c   1.000
_cell.angle_alpha   90.00
_cell.angle_beta   90.00
_cell.angle_gamma   90.00
#
_symmetry.space_group_name_H-M   'P 1'
#
loop_
_entity.id
_entity.type
_entity.pdbx_description
1 polymer ?
#
loop_
_entity_poly.entity_id
_entity_poly.type
_entity_poly.pdbx_seq_one_letter_code
_entity_poly.pdbx_strand_id
1 'polypeptide(L)'
;FSASFTMLLIIVGYLLARSALAPIRSIVKEAENITASRINKRLPVKNEKDELGELSLTFNALLDRLEKSFNSQKMFVSNVSHELRTPMAALSAELDLAVQKERSPEQYQNAIHNALQDSQRVIKLIDGLLNLAKADYEPEQIKREEIRLDELLLDARELVLRAYPDFHVELVFEQEAEDDKVLTVIGNSYLLTTAFVNLIENNCKYSRNQTSFIQISFWEEWSIIRLSDDGVGMSDKDKEHLFQLFYRGENKDVASGYGIGMTLAQKILSLHKGEI
;
A
#
# COMPACT_ATOMS: atom_id res chain seq x y z
N PHE A 1 -44.25 -38.96 46.37
CA PHE A 1 -42.81 -39.15 46.20
C PHE A 1 -42.36 -38.94 44.74
N SER A 2 -43.09 -39.38 43.70
CA SER A 2 -42.65 -39.23 42.28
C SER A 2 -42.73 -37.80 41.76
N ALA A 3 -43.79 -37.06 42.10
CA ALA A 3 -43.98 -35.68 41.63
C ALA A 3 -42.88 -34.66 42.17
N SER A 4 -42.51 -34.85 43.45
CA SER A 4 -41.46 -34.02 44.06
C SER A 4 -40.07 -34.31 43.45
N PHE A 5 -39.77 -35.55 43.11
CA PHE A 5 -38.58 -36.02 42.49
C PHE A 5 -38.44 -35.48 41.03
N THR A 6 -39.51 -35.53 40.23
CA THR A 6 -39.56 -35.01 38.89
C THR A 6 -39.40 -33.48 38.88
N MET A 7 -40.03 -32.78 39.82
CA MET A 7 -39.89 -31.34 39.97
C MET A 7 -38.44 -30.95 40.31
N LEU A 8 -37.76 -31.68 41.19
CA LEU A 8 -36.35 -31.48 41.51
C LEU A 8 -35.46 -31.68 40.30
N LEU A 9 -35.68 -32.73 39.51
CA LEU A 9 -34.91 -32.97 38.27
C LEU A 9 -35.07 -31.84 37.25
N ILE A 10 -36.28 -31.30 37.09
CA ILE A 10 -36.55 -30.18 36.18
C ILE A 10 -35.79 -28.91 36.68
N ILE A 11 -35.83 -28.63 37.97
CA ILE A 11 -35.12 -27.47 38.55
C ILE A 11 -33.60 -27.60 38.37
N VAL A 12 -33.05 -28.78 38.68
CA VAL A 12 -31.62 -29.06 38.50
C VAL A 12 -31.21 -28.94 37.03
N GLY A 13 -32.01 -29.56 36.13
CA GLY A 13 -31.78 -29.46 34.69
C GLY A 13 -31.83 -28.02 34.17
N TYR A 14 -32.78 -27.21 34.62
CA TYR A 14 -32.88 -25.81 34.29
C TYR A 14 -31.67 -24.99 34.81
N LEU A 15 -31.24 -25.23 36.04
CA LEU A 15 -30.08 -24.54 36.61
C LEU A 15 -28.77 -24.90 35.88
N LEU A 16 -28.58 -26.16 35.53
CA LEU A 16 -27.45 -26.63 34.73
C LEU A 16 -27.46 -26.03 33.33
N ALA A 17 -28.60 -26.07 32.64
CA ALA A 17 -28.73 -25.46 31.30
C ALA A 17 -28.47 -23.94 31.33
N ARG A 18 -29.01 -23.25 32.34
CA ARG A 18 -28.78 -21.80 32.53
C ARG A 18 -27.30 -21.48 32.78
N SER A 19 -26.63 -22.29 33.60
CA SER A 19 -25.20 -22.13 33.90
C SER A 19 -24.34 -22.42 32.67
N ALA A 20 -24.64 -23.46 31.90
CA ALA A 20 -23.94 -23.82 30.68
C ALA A 20 -24.10 -22.76 29.55
N LEU A 21 -25.28 -22.13 29.47
CA LEU A 21 -25.55 -21.09 28.45
C LEU A 21 -25.15 -19.68 28.85
N ALA A 22 -24.85 -19.43 30.13
CA ALA A 22 -24.46 -18.09 30.61
C ALA A 22 -23.20 -17.53 29.94
N PRO A 23 -22.14 -18.33 29.69
CA PRO A 23 -20.95 -17.85 29.00
C PRO A 23 -21.24 -17.43 27.54
N ILE A 24 -22.06 -18.19 26.84
CA ILE A 24 -22.47 -17.91 25.45
C ILE A 24 -23.17 -16.54 25.38
N ARG A 25 -24.14 -16.31 26.31
CA ARG A 25 -24.82 -15.01 26.37
C ARG A 25 -23.87 -13.84 26.64
N SER A 26 -22.85 -14.06 27.43
CA SER A 26 -21.81 -13.05 27.69
C SER A 26 -21.04 -12.72 26.42
N ILE A 27 -20.60 -13.74 25.67
CA ILE A 27 -19.91 -13.57 24.39
C ILE A 27 -20.78 -12.81 23.39
N VAL A 28 -22.05 -13.22 23.22
CA VAL A 28 -22.98 -12.55 22.30
C VAL A 28 -23.15 -11.08 22.68
N LYS A 29 -23.39 -10.79 23.96
CA LYS A 29 -23.56 -9.40 24.43
C LYS A 29 -22.32 -8.53 24.21
N GLU A 30 -21.12 -9.09 24.42
CA GLU A 30 -19.87 -8.36 24.14
C GLU A 30 -19.67 -8.19 22.63
N ALA A 31 -19.97 -9.19 21.82
CA ALA A 31 -19.89 -9.09 20.36
C ALA A 31 -20.84 -8.01 19.79
N GLU A 32 -22.08 -7.91 20.32
CA GLU A 32 -23.02 -6.85 19.95
C GLU A 32 -22.52 -5.44 20.28
N ASN A 33 -21.66 -5.31 21.30
CA ASN A 33 -21.07 -4.03 21.70
C ASN A 33 -19.85 -3.62 20.85
N ILE A 34 -19.36 -4.51 19.97
CA ILE A 34 -18.25 -4.22 19.08
C ILE A 34 -18.80 -3.49 17.85
N THR A 35 -18.35 -2.26 17.67
CA THR A 35 -18.70 -1.40 16.55
C THR A 35 -17.41 -0.84 15.91
N ALA A 36 -17.51 -0.22 14.74
CA ALA A 36 -16.37 0.42 14.09
C ALA A 36 -15.65 1.46 15.00
N SER A 37 -16.39 2.14 15.89
CA SER A 37 -15.85 3.07 16.87
C SER A 37 -15.26 2.39 18.14
N ARG A 38 -15.52 1.11 18.34
CA ARG A 38 -15.10 0.32 19.49
C ARG A 38 -14.49 -1.03 19.07
N ILE A 39 -13.80 -1.02 17.95
CA ILE A 39 -13.20 -2.23 17.36
C ILE A 39 -12.01 -2.76 18.20
N ASN A 40 -11.48 -1.96 19.11
CA ASN A 40 -10.42 -2.33 20.05
C ASN A 40 -10.90 -3.23 21.21
N LYS A 41 -12.21 -3.46 21.34
CA LYS A 41 -12.72 -4.42 22.32
C LYS A 41 -12.45 -5.85 21.92
N ARG A 42 -12.29 -6.71 22.92
CA ARG A 42 -12.09 -8.16 22.74
C ARG A 42 -13.09 -8.95 23.56
N LEU A 43 -13.43 -10.13 23.06
CA LEU A 43 -14.27 -11.07 23.81
C LEU A 43 -13.49 -11.63 24.99
N PRO A 44 -14.16 -11.83 26.16
CA PRO A 44 -13.52 -12.40 27.33
C PRO A 44 -13.18 -13.88 27.10
N VAL A 45 -11.95 -14.27 27.37
CA VAL A 45 -11.48 -15.66 27.36
C VAL A 45 -11.44 -16.12 28.83
N LYS A 46 -12.39 -16.97 29.25
CA LYS A 46 -12.45 -17.47 30.63
C LYS A 46 -11.61 -18.73 30.81
N ASN A 47 -11.60 -19.60 29.83
CA ASN A 47 -10.81 -20.82 29.81
C ASN A 47 -10.36 -21.10 28.40
N GLU A 48 -9.05 -21.05 28.15
CA GLU A 48 -8.45 -21.26 26.83
C GLU A 48 -8.53 -22.71 26.34
N LYS A 49 -8.87 -23.64 27.24
CA LYS A 49 -8.85 -25.08 26.95
C LYS A 49 -10.22 -25.68 26.62
N ASP A 50 -11.27 -24.86 26.63
CA ASP A 50 -12.61 -25.31 26.23
C ASP A 50 -13.02 -24.69 24.88
N GLU A 51 -14.09 -25.23 24.29
CA GLU A 51 -14.57 -24.83 22.96
C GLU A 51 -15.00 -23.35 22.92
N LEU A 52 -15.45 -22.79 24.04
CA LEU A 52 -15.84 -21.38 24.13
C LEU A 52 -14.63 -20.47 24.21
N GLY A 53 -13.56 -20.91 24.86
CA GLY A 53 -12.28 -20.21 24.88
C GLY A 53 -11.62 -20.19 23.50
N GLU A 54 -11.57 -21.33 22.81
CA GLU A 54 -11.06 -21.41 21.44
C GLU A 54 -11.86 -20.52 20.48
N LEU A 55 -13.19 -20.52 20.58
CA LEU A 55 -14.06 -19.62 19.82
C LEU A 55 -13.73 -18.15 20.09
N SER A 56 -13.58 -17.78 21.37
CA SER A 56 -13.26 -16.40 21.77
C SER A 56 -11.89 -15.96 21.26
N LEU A 57 -10.87 -16.83 21.30
CA LEU A 57 -9.54 -16.57 20.77
C LEU A 57 -9.57 -16.38 19.25
N THR A 58 -10.24 -17.26 18.53
CA THR A 58 -10.40 -17.17 17.06
C THR A 58 -11.10 -15.88 16.67
N PHE A 59 -12.16 -15.52 17.39
CA PHE A 59 -12.88 -14.27 17.14
C PHE A 59 -12.03 -13.05 17.45
N ASN A 60 -11.27 -13.08 18.54
CA ASN A 60 -10.33 -11.99 18.87
C ASN A 60 -9.24 -11.83 17.80
N ALA A 61 -8.72 -12.92 17.23
CA ALA A 61 -7.78 -12.88 16.13
C ALA A 61 -8.38 -12.24 14.85
N LEU A 62 -9.67 -12.49 14.58
CA LEU A 62 -10.40 -11.79 13.51
C LEU A 62 -10.55 -10.30 13.81
N LEU A 63 -10.90 -9.95 15.06
CA LEU A 63 -11.00 -8.56 15.49
C LEU A 63 -9.65 -7.83 15.37
N ASP A 64 -8.52 -8.49 15.70
CA ASP A 64 -7.18 -7.90 15.51
C ASP A 64 -6.90 -7.57 14.06
N ARG A 65 -7.27 -8.46 13.13
CA ARG A 65 -7.13 -8.20 11.68
C ARG A 65 -8.01 -7.06 11.20
N LEU A 66 -9.27 -7.03 11.67
CA LEU A 66 -10.22 -5.96 11.35
C LEU A 66 -9.76 -4.61 11.90
N GLU A 67 -9.29 -4.57 13.14
CA GLU A 67 -8.76 -3.34 13.75
C GLU A 67 -7.55 -2.80 12.99
N LYS A 68 -6.60 -3.67 12.62
CA LYS A 68 -5.45 -3.30 11.78
C LYS A 68 -5.91 -2.72 10.44
N SER A 69 -6.84 -3.40 9.77
CA SER A 69 -7.38 -2.94 8.48
C SER A 69 -8.08 -1.60 8.60
N PHE A 70 -8.92 -1.42 9.62
CA PHE A 70 -9.65 -0.17 9.86
C PHE A 70 -8.72 1.00 10.21
N ASN A 71 -7.71 0.75 11.05
CA ASN A 71 -6.71 1.76 11.39
C ASN A 71 -5.86 2.15 10.18
N SER A 72 -5.48 1.19 9.34
CA SER A 72 -4.78 1.45 8.08
C SER A 72 -5.63 2.30 7.14
N GLN A 73 -6.92 1.99 7.00
CA GLN A 73 -7.86 2.77 6.18
C GLN A 73 -8.05 4.20 6.72
N LYS A 74 -8.16 4.36 8.05
CA LYS A 74 -8.28 5.68 8.68
C LYS A 74 -7.02 6.52 8.47
N MET A 75 -5.84 5.92 8.63
CA MET A 75 -4.57 6.59 8.35
C MET A 75 -4.45 6.96 6.88
N PHE A 76 -4.86 6.06 5.97
CA PHE A 76 -4.88 6.32 4.54
C PHE A 76 -5.68 7.58 4.21
N VAL A 77 -6.96 7.65 4.65
CA VAL A 77 -7.82 8.82 4.39
C VAL A 77 -7.24 10.10 4.99
N SER A 78 -6.69 10.02 6.21
CA SER A 78 -6.06 11.17 6.87
C SER A 78 -4.85 11.67 6.07
N ASN A 79 -3.96 10.77 5.66
CA ASN A 79 -2.74 11.11 4.94
C ASN A 79 -3.06 11.66 3.54
N VAL A 80 -3.98 11.01 2.80
CA VAL A 80 -4.47 11.54 1.50
C VAL A 80 -4.98 12.96 1.65
N SER A 81 -5.78 13.22 2.69
CA SER A 81 -6.33 14.57 2.93
C SER A 81 -5.23 15.59 3.21
N HIS A 82 -4.19 15.22 3.95
CA HIS A 82 -3.04 16.08 4.23
C HIS A 82 -2.20 16.33 2.98
N GLU A 83 -1.87 15.27 2.23
CA GLU A 83 -1.03 15.34 1.03
C GLU A 83 -1.71 16.10 -0.14
N LEU A 84 -3.04 16.08 -0.20
CA LEU A 84 -3.81 16.90 -1.15
C LEU A 84 -3.94 18.35 -0.69
N ARG A 85 -4.12 18.60 0.60
CA ARG A 85 -4.36 19.95 1.12
C ARG A 85 -3.17 20.88 0.90
N THR A 86 -1.95 20.37 1.08
CA THR A 86 -0.73 21.18 0.98
C THR A 86 -0.54 21.78 -0.41
N PRO A 87 -0.49 21.03 -1.53
CA PRO A 87 -0.33 21.60 -2.86
C PRO A 87 -1.55 22.41 -3.29
N MET A 88 -2.76 22.04 -2.88
CA MET A 88 -3.97 22.82 -3.17
C MET A 88 -3.97 24.19 -2.47
N ALA A 89 -3.48 24.25 -1.23
CA ALA A 89 -3.34 25.52 -0.52
C ALA A 89 -2.25 26.39 -1.14
N ALA A 90 -1.11 25.81 -1.56
CA ALA A 90 -0.06 26.51 -2.27
C ALA A 90 -0.56 27.09 -3.60
N LEU A 91 -1.23 26.26 -4.41
CA LEU A 91 -1.87 26.65 -5.66
C LEU A 91 -2.85 27.83 -5.47
N SER A 92 -3.74 27.71 -4.48
CA SER A 92 -4.72 28.78 -4.18
C SER A 92 -4.05 30.07 -3.75
N ALA A 93 -3.03 29.99 -2.87
CA ALA A 93 -2.30 31.16 -2.40
C ALA A 93 -1.54 31.86 -3.53
N GLU A 94 -0.89 31.10 -4.43
CA GLU A 94 -0.17 31.64 -5.58
C GLU A 94 -1.12 32.39 -6.54
N LEU A 95 -2.28 31.78 -6.83
CA LEU A 95 -3.30 32.41 -7.68
C LEU A 95 -3.94 33.64 -7.01
N ASP A 96 -4.24 33.55 -5.72
CA ASP A 96 -4.79 34.71 -4.96
C ASP A 96 -3.82 35.88 -4.96
N LEU A 97 -2.52 35.61 -4.73
CA LEU A 97 -1.49 36.64 -4.80
C LEU A 97 -1.32 37.23 -6.20
N ALA A 98 -1.53 36.44 -7.25
CA ALA A 98 -1.47 36.91 -8.63
C ALA A 98 -2.61 37.84 -8.99
N VAL A 99 -3.81 37.66 -8.37
CA VAL A 99 -5.02 38.49 -8.61
C VAL A 99 -5.02 39.77 -7.78
N GLN A 100 -4.42 39.77 -6.57
CA GLN A 100 -4.54 40.89 -5.63
C GLN A 100 -3.74 42.14 -6.02
N LYS A 101 -2.70 42.01 -6.85
CA LYS A 101 -1.83 43.12 -7.24
C LYS A 101 -1.44 43.00 -8.69
N GLU A 102 -1.33 44.17 -9.38
CA GLU A 102 -0.70 44.22 -10.69
C GLU A 102 0.76 43.75 -10.60
N ARG A 103 1.16 42.90 -11.53
CA ARG A 103 2.48 42.29 -11.61
C ARG A 103 3.09 42.45 -13.01
N SER A 104 4.40 42.31 -13.12
CA SER A 104 5.03 42.24 -14.43
C SER A 104 4.62 40.96 -15.17
N PRO A 105 4.70 40.93 -16.52
CA PRO A 105 4.42 39.74 -17.31
C PRO A 105 5.24 38.52 -16.84
N GLU A 106 6.50 38.72 -16.48
CA GLU A 106 7.39 37.66 -15.99
C GLU A 106 6.92 37.11 -14.65
N GLN A 107 6.43 37.97 -13.76
CA GLN A 107 5.86 37.55 -12.48
C GLN A 107 4.56 36.75 -12.64
N TYR A 108 3.72 37.11 -13.62
CA TYR A 108 2.52 36.31 -13.95
C TYR A 108 2.91 34.96 -14.56
N GLN A 109 3.91 34.91 -15.45
CA GLN A 109 4.39 33.66 -16.03
C GLN A 109 4.93 32.70 -14.94
N ASN A 110 5.70 33.22 -13.99
CA ASN A 110 6.21 32.43 -12.88
C ASN A 110 5.07 31.89 -11.99
N ALA A 111 4.08 32.73 -11.67
CA ALA A 111 2.92 32.31 -10.88
C ALA A 111 2.12 31.20 -11.60
N ILE A 112 1.89 31.34 -12.90
CA ILE A 112 1.20 30.34 -13.73
C ILE A 112 2.03 29.04 -13.78
N HIS A 113 3.36 29.15 -13.94
CA HIS A 113 4.23 27.97 -13.99
C HIS A 113 4.22 27.20 -12.66
N ASN A 114 4.30 27.90 -11.53
CA ASN A 114 4.22 27.30 -10.20
C ASN A 114 2.85 26.62 -9.98
N ALA A 115 1.77 27.32 -10.34
CA ALA A 115 0.42 26.78 -10.26
C ALA A 115 0.23 25.51 -11.12
N LEU A 116 0.82 25.48 -12.31
CA LEU A 116 0.82 24.30 -13.18
C LEU A 116 1.60 23.15 -12.55
N GLN A 117 2.77 23.40 -11.96
CA GLN A 117 3.56 22.38 -11.28
C GLN A 117 2.78 21.76 -10.09
N ASP A 118 2.17 22.60 -9.26
CA ASP A 118 1.37 22.12 -8.13
C ASP A 118 0.14 21.33 -8.58
N SER A 119 -0.52 21.76 -9.66
CA SER A 119 -1.60 20.99 -10.29
C SER A 119 -1.13 19.62 -10.78
N GLN A 120 0.01 19.54 -11.45
CA GLN A 120 0.60 18.27 -11.91
C GLN A 120 0.97 17.35 -10.75
N ARG A 121 1.43 17.91 -9.62
CA ARG A 121 1.70 17.13 -8.39
C ARG A 121 0.42 16.49 -7.85
N VAL A 122 -0.70 17.24 -7.82
CA VAL A 122 -2.00 16.72 -7.39
C VAL A 122 -2.47 15.60 -8.31
N ILE A 123 -2.35 15.76 -9.63
CA ILE A 123 -2.72 14.72 -10.60
C ILE A 123 -1.90 13.44 -10.36
N LYS A 124 -0.58 13.55 -10.23
CA LYS A 124 0.28 12.38 -9.94
C LYS A 124 -0.10 11.65 -8.64
N LEU A 125 -0.48 12.41 -7.61
CA LEU A 125 -0.95 11.83 -6.35
C LEU A 125 -2.26 11.05 -6.56
N ILE A 126 -3.22 11.65 -7.26
CA ILE A 126 -4.52 11.00 -7.56
C ILE A 126 -4.30 9.73 -8.39
N ASP A 127 -3.49 9.78 -9.44
CA ASP A 127 -3.19 8.61 -10.29
C ASP A 127 -2.53 7.48 -9.48
N GLY A 128 -1.59 7.82 -8.59
CA GLY A 128 -0.98 6.85 -7.67
C GLY A 128 -2.01 6.18 -6.76
N LEU A 129 -2.95 6.96 -6.21
CA LEU A 129 -4.03 6.45 -5.36
C LEU A 129 -5.03 5.57 -6.12
N LEU A 130 -5.39 5.96 -7.35
CA LEU A 130 -6.29 5.16 -8.21
C LEU A 130 -5.64 3.84 -8.60
N ASN A 131 -4.35 3.85 -8.95
CA ASN A 131 -3.62 2.62 -9.28
C ASN A 131 -3.50 1.70 -8.05
N LEU A 132 -3.29 2.27 -6.86
CA LEU A 132 -3.29 1.53 -5.61
C LEU A 132 -4.66 0.88 -5.35
N ALA A 133 -5.74 1.63 -5.54
CA ALA A 133 -7.11 1.12 -5.38
C ALA A 133 -7.42 0.00 -6.37
N LYS A 134 -7.04 0.15 -7.64
CA LYS A 134 -7.22 -0.91 -8.65
C LYS A 134 -6.48 -2.20 -8.27
N ALA A 135 -5.26 -2.07 -7.77
CA ALA A 135 -4.48 -3.23 -7.33
C ALA A 135 -5.10 -3.95 -6.11
N ASP A 136 -5.84 -3.24 -5.25
CA ASP A 136 -6.46 -3.80 -4.05
C ASP A 136 -7.84 -4.45 -4.30
N TYR A 137 -8.69 -3.83 -5.13
CA TYR A 137 -10.12 -4.16 -5.18
C TYR A 137 -10.55 -5.04 -6.34
N GLU A 138 -9.75 -5.18 -7.42
CA GLU A 138 -10.18 -5.89 -8.62
C GLU A 138 -9.10 -6.83 -9.22
N PRO A 139 -8.42 -7.68 -8.44
CA PRO A 139 -7.38 -8.56 -8.99
C PRO A 139 -7.91 -9.57 -10.03
N GLU A 140 -9.21 -9.91 -9.97
CA GLU A 140 -9.86 -10.85 -10.90
C GLU A 140 -10.29 -10.19 -12.22
N GLN A 141 -10.52 -8.89 -12.25
CA GLN A 141 -10.92 -8.13 -13.45
C GLN A 141 -9.73 -7.62 -14.27
N ILE A 142 -8.52 -7.72 -13.71
CA ILE A 142 -7.31 -7.29 -14.39
C ILE A 142 -7.02 -8.22 -15.56
N LYS A 143 -7.12 -7.69 -16.78
CA LYS A 143 -6.72 -8.42 -17.97
C LYS A 143 -5.24 -8.80 -17.85
N ARG A 144 -4.96 -10.10 -17.93
CA ARG A 144 -3.61 -10.65 -17.92
C ARG A 144 -3.24 -11.15 -19.30
N GLU A 145 -2.01 -10.89 -19.70
CA GLU A 145 -1.43 -11.32 -20.96
C GLU A 145 0.02 -11.76 -20.76
N GLU A 146 0.58 -12.44 -21.73
CA GLU A 146 2.00 -12.75 -21.75
C GLU A 146 2.79 -11.48 -22.05
N ILE A 147 3.75 -11.16 -21.18
CA ILE A 147 4.52 -9.92 -21.22
C ILE A 147 6.00 -10.27 -21.18
N ARG A 148 6.77 -9.75 -22.11
CA ARG A 148 8.23 -9.81 -22.07
C ARG A 148 8.77 -8.76 -21.13
N LEU A 149 9.51 -9.19 -20.11
CA LEU A 149 10.07 -8.30 -19.07
C LEU A 149 11.13 -7.35 -19.62
N ASP A 150 11.92 -7.79 -20.60
CA ASP A 150 12.92 -6.95 -21.27
C ASP A 150 12.28 -5.80 -22.02
N GLU A 151 11.24 -6.04 -22.81
CA GLU A 151 10.47 -5.01 -23.51
C GLU A 151 9.78 -4.07 -22.53
N LEU A 152 9.17 -4.61 -21.48
CA LEU A 152 8.50 -3.82 -20.44
C LEU A 152 9.48 -2.90 -19.69
N LEU A 153 10.69 -3.36 -19.38
CA LEU A 153 11.72 -2.55 -18.74
C LEU A 153 12.26 -1.46 -19.67
N LEU A 154 12.36 -1.73 -20.97
CA LEU A 154 12.71 -0.71 -21.96
C LEU A 154 11.62 0.37 -22.05
N ASP A 155 10.35 -0.03 -22.08
CA ASP A 155 9.22 0.92 -22.07
C ASP A 155 9.20 1.76 -20.78
N ALA A 156 9.38 1.14 -19.63
CA ALA A 156 9.46 1.86 -18.34
C ALA A 156 10.63 2.85 -18.33
N ARG A 157 11.81 2.45 -18.82
CA ARG A 157 12.96 3.31 -18.98
C ARG A 157 12.65 4.52 -19.88
N GLU A 158 12.04 4.30 -21.05
CA GLU A 158 11.68 5.35 -21.99
C GLU A 158 10.71 6.36 -21.36
N LEU A 159 9.70 5.89 -20.63
CA LEU A 159 8.76 6.75 -19.92
C LEU A 159 9.44 7.63 -18.87
N VAL A 160 10.37 7.06 -18.10
CA VAL A 160 11.14 7.84 -17.10
C VAL A 160 12.02 8.88 -17.77
N LEU A 161 12.77 8.53 -18.82
CA LEU A 161 13.66 9.46 -19.51
C LEU A 161 12.89 10.57 -20.25
N ARG A 162 11.69 10.27 -20.74
CA ARG A 162 10.81 11.29 -21.34
C ARG A 162 10.28 12.28 -20.30
N ALA A 163 9.97 11.80 -19.08
CA ALA A 163 9.46 12.63 -18.00
C ALA A 163 10.59 13.44 -17.31
N TYR A 164 11.80 12.89 -17.27
CA TYR A 164 12.98 13.47 -16.63
C TYR A 164 14.20 13.34 -17.56
N PRO A 165 14.42 14.32 -18.46
CA PRO A 165 15.51 14.27 -19.44
C PRO A 165 16.92 14.22 -18.84
N ASP A 166 17.09 14.69 -17.60
CA ASP A 166 18.36 14.69 -16.88
C ASP A 166 18.70 13.36 -16.20
N PHE A 167 17.75 12.41 -16.17
CA PHE A 167 17.99 11.10 -15.59
C PHE A 167 18.77 10.20 -16.54
N HIS A 168 19.56 9.30 -15.96
CA HIS A 168 20.31 8.28 -16.69
C HIS A 168 19.86 6.90 -16.23
N VAL A 169 19.51 6.03 -17.16
CA VAL A 169 19.04 4.68 -16.85
C VAL A 169 19.83 3.71 -17.72
N GLU A 170 20.66 2.91 -17.09
CA GLU A 170 21.42 1.84 -17.73
C GLU A 170 20.71 0.50 -17.50
N LEU A 171 20.52 -0.25 -18.58
CA LEU A 171 19.89 -1.57 -18.54
C LEU A 171 20.87 -2.59 -19.12
N VAL A 172 21.22 -3.60 -18.33
CA VAL A 172 22.22 -4.60 -18.67
C VAL A 172 21.65 -5.99 -18.39
N PHE A 173 21.84 -6.89 -19.34
CA PHE A 173 21.62 -8.32 -19.15
C PHE A 173 22.90 -8.94 -18.63
N GLU A 174 22.89 -9.49 -17.41
CA GLU A 174 24.06 -10.20 -16.87
C GLU A 174 24.29 -11.55 -17.55
N GLN A 175 23.21 -12.15 -18.05
CA GLN A 175 23.21 -13.43 -18.75
C GLN A 175 22.23 -13.39 -19.91
N GLU A 176 22.56 -14.08 -21.01
CA GLU A 176 21.57 -14.37 -22.05
C GLU A 176 20.56 -15.40 -21.53
N ALA A 177 19.28 -15.16 -21.75
CA ALA A 177 18.25 -16.12 -21.39
C ALA A 177 18.40 -17.37 -22.25
N GLU A 178 18.59 -18.55 -21.63
CA GLU A 178 18.63 -19.83 -22.35
C GLU A 178 17.26 -20.20 -22.96
N ASP A 179 16.16 -19.74 -22.35
CA ASP A 179 14.78 -19.93 -22.82
C ASP A 179 14.02 -18.58 -22.68
N ASP A 180 13.34 -18.16 -23.75
CA ASP A 180 12.49 -16.97 -23.74
C ASP A 180 11.38 -17.02 -22.69
N LYS A 181 11.04 -18.20 -22.17
CA LYS A 181 10.03 -18.38 -21.12
C LYS A 181 10.41 -17.69 -19.81
N VAL A 182 11.70 -17.65 -19.44
CA VAL A 182 12.14 -16.98 -18.22
C VAL A 182 12.04 -15.46 -18.31
N LEU A 183 11.96 -14.91 -19.53
CA LEU A 183 11.71 -13.50 -19.77
C LEU A 183 10.22 -13.15 -19.81
N THR A 184 9.34 -14.16 -19.84
CA THR A 184 7.91 -13.95 -20.03
C THR A 184 7.15 -14.15 -18.73
N VAL A 185 6.34 -13.18 -18.34
CA VAL A 185 5.44 -13.25 -17.19
C VAL A 185 3.98 -13.06 -17.61
N ILE A 186 3.06 -13.70 -16.90
CA ILE A 186 1.63 -13.51 -17.12
C ILE A 186 1.16 -12.38 -16.19
N GLY A 187 0.77 -11.25 -16.77
CA GLY A 187 0.42 -10.08 -16.00
C GLY A 187 -0.34 -9.01 -16.75
N ASN A 188 -0.45 -7.85 -16.13
CA ASN A 188 -0.99 -6.63 -16.73
C ASN A 188 0.17 -5.69 -17.07
N SER A 189 0.38 -5.43 -18.35
CA SER A 189 1.49 -4.61 -18.85
C SER A 189 1.49 -3.20 -18.22
N TYR A 190 0.34 -2.54 -18.19
CA TYR A 190 0.22 -1.19 -17.62
C TYR A 190 0.61 -1.13 -16.13
N LEU A 191 0.16 -2.09 -15.32
CA LEU A 191 0.50 -2.13 -13.90
C LEU A 191 1.98 -2.43 -13.69
N LEU A 192 2.53 -3.43 -14.37
CA LEU A 192 3.95 -3.77 -14.25
C LEU A 192 4.84 -2.62 -14.70
N THR A 193 4.53 -1.97 -15.84
CA THR A 193 5.23 -0.76 -16.27
C THR A 193 5.15 0.34 -15.20
N THR A 194 3.98 0.55 -14.60
CA THR A 194 3.82 1.51 -13.49
C THR A 194 4.72 1.18 -12.29
N ALA A 195 4.83 -0.11 -11.92
CA ALA A 195 5.70 -0.52 -10.83
C ALA A 195 7.18 -0.22 -11.15
N PHE A 196 7.66 -0.60 -12.33
CA PHE A 196 9.05 -0.34 -12.71
C PHE A 196 9.36 1.13 -12.91
N VAL A 197 8.44 1.92 -13.47
CA VAL A 197 8.59 3.39 -13.53
C VAL A 197 8.80 3.96 -12.11
N ASN A 198 7.98 3.56 -11.13
CA ASN A 198 8.14 4.03 -9.75
C ASN A 198 9.49 3.63 -9.13
N LEU A 199 9.96 2.41 -9.39
CA LEU A 199 11.25 1.92 -8.88
C LEU A 199 12.42 2.66 -9.53
N ILE A 200 12.41 2.81 -10.86
CA ILE A 200 13.45 3.53 -11.62
C ILE A 200 13.50 5.00 -11.22
N GLU A 201 12.34 5.67 -11.15
CA GLU A 201 12.27 7.06 -10.68
C GLU A 201 12.84 7.20 -9.27
N ASN A 202 12.54 6.27 -8.38
CA ASN A 202 13.04 6.29 -7.02
C ASN A 202 14.56 6.19 -6.99
N ASN A 203 15.15 5.23 -7.71
CA ASN A 203 16.60 5.10 -7.83
C ASN A 203 17.25 6.39 -8.34
N CYS A 204 16.77 6.94 -9.46
CA CYS A 204 17.33 8.17 -10.02
C CYS A 204 17.21 9.36 -9.06
N LYS A 205 16.07 9.51 -8.35
CA LYS A 205 15.82 10.61 -7.42
C LYS A 205 16.74 10.60 -6.21
N TYR A 206 17.13 9.43 -5.72
CA TYR A 206 17.99 9.29 -4.54
C TYR A 206 19.46 9.06 -4.89
N SER A 207 19.78 8.76 -6.15
CA SER A 207 21.14 8.68 -6.68
C SER A 207 21.80 10.05 -6.68
N ARG A 208 23.12 10.09 -6.45
CA ARG A 208 23.93 11.34 -6.51
C ARG A 208 24.03 11.89 -7.93
N ASN A 209 24.08 10.99 -8.92
CA ASN A 209 24.24 11.32 -10.32
C ASN A 209 22.95 11.16 -11.12
N GLN A 210 21.79 11.04 -10.44
CA GLN A 210 20.48 10.81 -11.06
C GLN A 210 20.48 9.58 -11.98
N THR A 211 21.23 8.53 -11.59
CA THR A 211 21.43 7.32 -12.37
C THR A 211 20.77 6.12 -11.69
N SER A 212 20.10 5.29 -12.48
CA SER A 212 19.59 3.97 -12.09
C SER A 212 20.23 2.88 -12.94
N PHE A 213 20.78 1.86 -12.28
CA PHE A 213 21.32 0.66 -12.94
C PHE A 213 20.31 -0.47 -12.79
N ILE A 214 19.87 -1.01 -13.93
CA ILE A 214 18.94 -2.14 -14.00
C ILE A 214 19.70 -3.32 -14.54
N GLN A 215 19.77 -4.40 -13.76
CA GLN A 215 20.42 -5.64 -14.14
C GLN A 215 19.37 -6.76 -14.16
N ILE A 216 19.34 -7.52 -15.23
CA ILE A 216 18.46 -8.68 -15.38
C ILE A 216 19.33 -9.93 -15.35
N SER A 217 18.98 -10.85 -14.46
CA SER A 217 19.57 -12.16 -14.33
C SER A 217 18.50 -13.21 -14.12
N PHE A 218 18.84 -14.48 -14.29
CA PHE A 218 17.89 -15.59 -14.23
C PHE A 218 18.41 -16.64 -13.26
N TRP A 219 17.53 -17.20 -12.45
CA TRP A 219 17.82 -18.33 -11.59
C TRP A 219 16.63 -19.29 -11.61
N GLU A 220 16.85 -20.50 -12.13
CA GLU A 220 15.82 -21.51 -12.34
C GLU A 220 14.63 -20.93 -13.15
N GLU A 221 13.46 -20.85 -12.56
CA GLU A 221 12.25 -20.28 -13.18
C GLU A 221 12.03 -18.79 -12.83
N TRP A 222 12.98 -18.15 -12.14
CA TRP A 222 12.85 -16.77 -11.67
C TRP A 222 13.63 -15.79 -12.55
N SER A 223 12.98 -14.71 -12.90
CA SER A 223 13.64 -13.51 -13.42
C SER A 223 13.97 -12.58 -12.26
N ILE A 224 15.23 -12.28 -12.07
CA ILE A 224 15.72 -11.40 -11.01
C ILE A 224 16.06 -10.05 -11.64
N ILE A 225 15.35 -9.01 -11.24
CA ILE A 225 15.56 -7.64 -11.69
C ILE A 225 16.18 -6.88 -10.52
N ARG A 226 17.46 -6.54 -10.64
CA ARG A 226 18.17 -5.76 -9.65
C ARG A 226 18.20 -4.30 -10.08
N LEU A 227 17.66 -3.43 -9.24
CA LEU A 227 17.76 -1.98 -9.40
C LEU A 227 18.75 -1.45 -8.36
N SER A 228 19.76 -0.72 -8.78
CA SER A 228 20.77 -0.14 -7.90
C SER A 228 21.05 1.32 -8.25
N ASP A 229 21.44 2.09 -7.24
CA ASP A 229 21.83 3.48 -7.33
C ASP A 229 23.11 3.73 -6.52
N ASP A 230 23.74 4.88 -6.73
CA ASP A 230 24.91 5.36 -6.02
C ASP A 230 24.58 6.41 -4.94
N GLY A 231 23.37 6.35 -4.42
CA GLY A 231 22.79 7.35 -3.55
C GLY A 231 23.25 7.32 -2.11
N VAL A 232 22.47 7.97 -1.26
CA VAL A 232 22.76 8.12 0.17
C VAL A 232 22.48 6.86 0.98
N GLY A 233 21.84 5.87 0.36
CA GLY A 233 21.43 4.64 1.04
C GLY A 233 20.26 4.84 2.01
N MET A 234 19.92 3.79 2.73
CA MET A 234 18.81 3.76 3.69
C MET A 234 19.26 3.24 5.04
N SER A 235 18.77 3.83 6.12
CA SER A 235 18.93 3.29 7.47
C SER A 235 18.14 1.97 7.63
N ASP A 236 18.52 1.12 8.59
CA ASP A 236 17.77 -0.13 8.84
C ASP A 236 16.32 0.17 9.25
N LYS A 237 16.10 1.25 9.97
CA LYS A 237 14.76 1.74 10.32
C LYS A 237 13.95 2.13 9.07
N ASP A 238 14.57 2.78 8.09
CA ASP A 238 13.89 3.15 6.84
C ASP A 238 13.53 1.91 6.02
N LYS A 239 14.38 0.88 6.01
CA LYS A 239 14.10 -0.39 5.32
C LYS A 239 12.85 -1.08 5.88
N GLU A 240 12.68 -1.12 7.22
CA GLU A 240 11.50 -1.71 7.86
C GLU A 240 10.19 -1.01 7.47
N HIS A 241 10.24 0.28 7.13
CA HIS A 241 9.09 1.10 6.83
C HIS A 241 8.95 1.47 5.35
N LEU A 242 9.89 1.02 4.51
CA LEU A 242 9.99 1.40 3.09
C LEU A 242 8.69 1.22 2.30
N PHE A 243 7.94 0.16 2.61
CA PHE A 243 6.69 -0.17 1.94
C PHE A 243 5.44 0.34 2.68
N GLN A 244 5.62 1.15 3.73
CA GLN A 244 4.48 1.80 4.38
C GLN A 244 4.01 2.99 3.55
N LEU A 245 2.72 3.05 3.33
CA LEU A 245 2.10 4.11 2.55
C LEU A 245 2.34 5.49 3.20
N PHE A 246 2.76 6.47 2.40
CA PHE A 246 3.14 7.83 2.82
C PHE A 246 4.39 7.90 3.70
N TYR A 247 5.10 6.79 3.87
CA TYR A 247 6.37 6.84 4.58
C TYR A 247 7.45 7.52 3.72
N ARG A 248 8.19 8.41 4.37
CA ARG A 248 9.37 9.07 3.80
C ARG A 248 10.46 9.03 4.86
N GLY A 249 11.56 8.37 4.55
CA GLY A 249 12.68 8.19 5.45
C GLY A 249 13.37 9.50 5.86
N GLU A 250 14.49 9.36 6.54
CA GLU A 250 15.30 10.50 7.01
C GLU A 250 15.78 11.37 5.85
N ASN A 251 15.94 10.80 4.66
CA ASN A 251 16.37 11.48 3.43
C ASN A 251 15.22 12.17 2.65
N LYS A 252 14.09 12.44 3.29
CA LYS A 252 12.89 13.04 2.67
C LYS A 252 13.14 14.37 1.95
N ASP A 253 14.18 15.10 2.34
CA ASP A 253 14.52 16.41 1.77
C ASP A 253 15.40 16.31 0.51
N VAL A 254 15.96 15.12 0.22
CA VAL A 254 16.78 14.84 -0.97
C VAL A 254 15.92 14.77 -2.22
N ALA A 255 14.73 14.20 -2.12
CA ALA A 255 13.83 14.00 -3.26
C ALA A 255 12.38 14.36 -2.94
N SER A 256 11.68 14.90 -3.92
CA SER A 256 10.24 15.15 -3.82
C SER A 256 9.43 13.87 -4.08
N GLY A 257 8.37 13.65 -3.29
CA GLY A 257 7.48 12.49 -3.48
C GLY A 257 6.50 12.34 -2.33
N TYR A 258 5.47 11.52 -2.51
CA TYR A 258 4.39 11.32 -1.54
C TYR A 258 4.51 10.03 -0.74
N GLY A 259 5.57 9.24 -0.91
CA GLY A 259 5.73 7.95 -0.22
C GLY A 259 4.71 6.88 -0.66
N ILE A 260 4.23 6.95 -1.90
CA ILE A 260 3.26 6.00 -2.47
C ILE A 260 3.94 5.01 -3.41
N GLY A 261 4.98 5.43 -4.13
CA GLY A 261 5.58 4.69 -5.24
C GLY A 261 6.08 3.30 -4.84
N MET A 262 6.80 3.19 -3.72
CA MET A 262 7.34 1.90 -3.22
C MET A 262 6.23 0.94 -2.79
N THR A 263 5.22 1.45 -2.07
CA THR A 263 4.04 0.66 -1.67
C THR A 263 3.25 0.17 -2.89
N LEU A 264 3.08 1.03 -3.89
CA LEU A 264 2.41 0.69 -5.15
C LEU A 264 3.19 -0.38 -5.92
N ALA A 265 4.51 -0.22 -6.05
CA ALA A 265 5.35 -1.19 -6.72
C ALA A 265 5.28 -2.57 -6.03
N GLN A 266 5.41 -2.63 -4.70
CA GLN A 266 5.27 -3.86 -3.93
C GLN A 266 3.92 -4.54 -4.16
N LYS A 267 2.83 -3.78 -4.09
CA LYS A 267 1.48 -4.34 -4.30
C LYS A 267 1.30 -4.89 -5.71
N ILE A 268 1.74 -4.16 -6.72
CA ILE A 268 1.66 -4.61 -8.10
C ILE A 268 2.49 -5.88 -8.30
N LEU A 269 3.72 -5.92 -7.82
CA LEU A 269 4.57 -7.11 -7.93
C LEU A 269 3.96 -8.31 -7.23
N SER A 270 3.46 -8.14 -5.99
CA SER A 270 2.76 -9.20 -5.25
C SER A 270 1.52 -9.72 -5.98
N LEU A 271 0.76 -8.85 -6.65
CA LEU A 271 -0.38 -9.23 -7.50
C LEU A 271 0.03 -10.14 -8.68
N HIS A 272 1.28 -9.97 -9.15
CA HIS A 272 1.90 -10.75 -10.22
C HIS A 272 2.77 -11.91 -9.70
N LYS A 273 2.64 -12.25 -8.40
CA LYS A 273 3.43 -13.29 -7.71
C LYS A 273 4.94 -13.00 -7.67
N GLY A 274 5.33 -11.74 -7.84
CA GLY A 274 6.69 -11.25 -7.64
C GLY A 274 6.92 -10.83 -6.18
N GLU A 275 8.19 -10.75 -5.81
CA GLU A 275 8.66 -10.28 -4.49
C GLU A 275 9.61 -9.10 -4.66
N ILE A 276 9.69 -8.23 -3.65
CA ILE A 276 10.61 -7.10 -3.59
C ILE A 276 11.11 -6.89 -2.16
#